data_d6ab0d9c5aac3b9500ab031fe76958e8
#
_entry.id   d6ab0d9c5aac3b9500ab031fe76958e8
#
_cell.length_a   1.000
_cell.length_b   1.000
_cell.length_c   1.000
_cell.angle_alpha   90.00
_cell.angle_beta   90.00
_cell.angle_gamma   90.00
#
_symmetry.space_group_name_H-M   'P 1'
#
loop_
_entity.id
_entity.type
_entity.pdbx_description
1 polymer ?
#
loop_
_entity_poly.entity_id
_entity_poly.type
_entity_poly.pdbx_seq_one_letter_code
_entity_poly.pdbx_strand_id
1 'polypeptide(L)'
;MKRKLRTLTLAALAACLLTVTALADTGPKPLLTVKVANAPEGLYYLDLLEPDMAGGASYDNSRREDEDQPLDPALTEALLSAVPEGWHACTLDHTNGAPIWGDLMGEDAGEGLRLHTFSYLGVPDTYRILIAEEDGSTWVSDVLERTVLQSSVTVDYGAKTVTVPPVWRAYAVQLLTTLLTTLVIEGLLLALFGFGRQRRNWLVFLLVNLVTQGGLALWTARTCLLHGLGAWSVLALLPAELVIFPAEMAAYALLLRGQPRSRSAAYGFLANLFSAVLGLLAIEPVWTFIQSIL
;
A
#
# COMPACT_ATOMS: atom_id res chain seq x y z
N MET A 1 -42.34 -6.10 -10.69
CA MET A 1 -41.11 -5.33 -10.88
C MET A 1 -40.36 -5.10 -9.56
N LYS A 2 -40.96 -4.51 -8.53
CA LYS A 2 -40.29 -4.19 -7.23
C LYS A 2 -39.65 -5.40 -6.52
N ARG A 3 -40.23 -6.58 -6.60
CA ARG A 3 -39.74 -7.81 -5.96
C ARG A 3 -38.48 -8.35 -6.67
N LYS A 4 -38.46 -8.33 -8.00
CA LYS A 4 -37.28 -8.73 -8.80
C LYS A 4 -36.11 -7.80 -8.64
N LEU A 5 -36.38 -6.49 -8.50
CA LEU A 5 -35.31 -5.48 -8.23
C LEU A 5 -34.67 -5.70 -6.85
N ARG A 6 -35.48 -5.94 -5.81
CA ARG A 6 -34.98 -6.27 -4.45
C ARG A 6 -34.12 -7.54 -4.44
N THR A 7 -34.51 -8.58 -5.17
CA THR A 7 -33.77 -9.84 -5.25
C THR A 7 -32.42 -9.62 -5.97
N LEU A 8 -32.42 -8.84 -7.05
CA LEU A 8 -31.19 -8.47 -7.77
C LEU A 8 -30.23 -7.62 -6.91
N THR A 9 -30.77 -6.67 -6.15
CA THR A 9 -29.97 -5.84 -5.25
C THR A 9 -29.34 -6.65 -4.12
N LEU A 10 -30.13 -7.57 -3.51
CA LEU A 10 -29.62 -8.48 -2.47
C LEU A 10 -28.61 -9.49 -3.03
N ALA A 11 -28.81 -10.00 -4.24
CA ALA A 11 -27.86 -10.89 -4.89
C ALA A 11 -26.55 -10.16 -5.25
N ALA A 12 -26.62 -8.92 -5.72
CA ALA A 12 -25.44 -8.08 -5.98
C ALA A 12 -24.69 -7.75 -4.69
N LEU A 13 -25.40 -7.39 -3.60
CA LEU A 13 -24.80 -7.17 -2.29
C LEU A 13 -24.12 -8.44 -1.74
N ALA A 14 -24.79 -9.58 -1.85
CA ALA A 14 -24.24 -10.87 -1.43
C ALA A 14 -23.02 -11.27 -2.27
N ALA A 15 -23.04 -11.03 -3.58
CA ALA A 15 -21.90 -11.26 -4.45
C ALA A 15 -20.70 -10.36 -4.08
N CYS A 16 -20.94 -9.07 -3.80
CA CYS A 16 -19.89 -8.15 -3.32
C CYS A 16 -19.29 -8.59 -1.95
N LEU A 17 -20.15 -9.07 -1.03
CA LEU A 17 -19.69 -9.57 0.27
C LEU A 17 -18.89 -10.88 0.15
N LEU A 18 -19.25 -11.75 -0.78
CA LEU A 18 -18.53 -13.01 -1.02
C LEU A 18 -17.18 -12.79 -1.71
N THR A 19 -17.03 -11.75 -2.53
CA THR A 19 -15.74 -11.41 -3.15
C THR A 19 -14.75 -10.82 -2.13
N VAL A 20 -15.22 -10.09 -1.12
CA VAL A 20 -14.36 -9.54 -0.06
C VAL A 20 -13.70 -10.64 0.78
N THR A 21 -14.39 -11.75 1.05
CA THR A 21 -13.82 -12.88 1.82
C THR A 21 -12.77 -13.67 1.04
N ALA A 22 -12.83 -13.69 -0.30
CA ALA A 22 -11.84 -14.36 -1.16
C ALA A 22 -10.55 -13.54 -1.35
N LEU A 23 -10.61 -12.22 -1.12
CA LEU A 23 -9.48 -11.30 -1.27
C LEU A 23 -8.68 -11.08 0.04
N ALA A 24 -9.02 -11.75 1.13
CA ALA A 24 -8.40 -11.51 2.43
C ALA A 24 -6.88 -11.80 2.44
N ASP A 25 -6.38 -12.63 1.54
CA ASP A 25 -4.96 -12.96 1.39
C ASP A 25 -4.30 -12.36 0.13
N THR A 26 -5.06 -11.73 -0.76
CA THR A 26 -4.56 -11.17 -2.04
C THR A 26 -4.25 -9.68 -1.98
N GLY A 27 -4.48 -9.01 -0.85
CA GLY A 27 -4.14 -7.59 -0.67
C GLY A 27 -2.63 -7.33 -0.68
N PRO A 28 -2.20 -6.11 -1.03
CA PRO A 28 -0.80 -5.74 -0.99
C PRO A 28 -0.24 -5.97 0.43
N LYS A 29 0.92 -6.59 0.52
CA LYS A 29 1.63 -6.86 1.77
C LYS A 29 2.58 -5.71 2.11
N PRO A 30 2.98 -5.54 3.37
CA PRO A 30 4.07 -4.65 3.72
C PRO A 30 5.30 -4.90 2.86
N LEU A 31 5.92 -3.81 2.41
CA LEU A 31 7.12 -3.85 1.58
C LEU A 31 8.02 -2.68 1.93
N LEU A 32 9.31 -2.94 2.04
CA LEU A 32 10.34 -1.94 2.13
C LEU A 32 11.42 -2.24 1.10
N THR A 33 11.66 -1.30 0.18
CA THR A 33 12.76 -1.37 -0.77
C THR A 33 13.88 -0.44 -0.30
N VAL A 34 15.04 -1.00 -0.02
CA VAL A 34 16.25 -0.24 0.32
C VAL A 34 17.09 -0.11 -0.94
N LYS A 35 17.24 1.10 -1.44
CA LYS A 35 18.06 1.47 -2.60
C LYS A 35 19.42 1.90 -2.09
N VAL A 36 20.45 1.09 -2.29
CA VAL A 36 21.82 1.40 -1.87
C VAL A 36 22.57 2.00 -3.05
N ALA A 37 22.79 3.31 -3.00
CA ALA A 37 23.66 4.04 -3.93
C ALA A 37 25.10 4.03 -3.42
N ASN A 38 26.08 4.04 -4.32
CA ASN A 38 27.49 3.90 -3.98
C ASN A 38 27.73 2.65 -3.10
N ALA A 39 27.05 1.55 -3.47
CA ALA A 39 27.13 0.28 -2.75
C ALA A 39 28.61 -0.22 -2.67
N PRO A 40 28.96 -1.01 -1.63
CA PRO A 40 30.27 -1.67 -1.58
C PRO A 40 30.59 -2.41 -2.88
N GLU A 41 31.87 -2.38 -3.32
CA GLU A 41 32.28 -3.07 -4.57
C GLU A 41 32.29 -4.60 -4.44
N GLY A 42 32.45 -5.12 -3.21
CA GLY A 42 32.44 -6.56 -2.89
C GLY A 42 31.09 -7.11 -2.52
N LEU A 43 31.09 -8.36 -2.06
CA LEU A 43 29.91 -8.97 -1.45
C LEU A 43 29.66 -8.27 -0.09
N TYR A 44 28.41 -7.95 0.14
CA TYR A 44 27.94 -7.44 1.44
C TYR A 44 26.55 -7.96 1.73
N TYR A 45 26.18 -7.99 3.00
CA TYR A 45 24.83 -8.27 3.42
C TYR A 45 24.18 -7.03 4.01
N LEU A 46 22.90 -6.85 3.71
CA LEU A 46 22.05 -5.83 4.30
C LEU A 46 20.84 -6.50 4.95
N ASP A 47 20.63 -6.25 6.23
CA ASP A 47 19.41 -6.66 6.93
C ASP A 47 18.74 -5.46 7.61
N LEU A 48 17.44 -5.62 7.88
CA LEU A 48 16.69 -4.71 8.73
C LEU A 48 16.87 -5.13 10.18
N LEU A 49 16.96 -4.15 11.06
CA LEU A 49 16.89 -4.37 12.50
C LEU A 49 15.56 -3.88 13.04
N GLU A 50 14.95 -4.68 13.91
CA GLU A 50 13.73 -4.36 14.63
C GLU A 50 14.02 -4.24 16.14
N PRO A 51 13.38 -3.30 16.88
CA PRO A 51 13.58 -3.22 18.33
C PRO A 51 12.97 -4.42 19.06
N ASP A 52 13.66 -4.90 20.09
CA ASP A 52 13.18 -5.98 20.94
C ASP A 52 11.87 -5.59 21.64
N MET A 53 10.84 -6.42 21.50
CA MET A 53 9.58 -6.23 22.21
C MET A 53 9.48 -7.16 23.42
N ALA A 54 9.35 -6.60 24.60
CA ALA A 54 9.16 -7.38 25.81
C ALA A 54 7.82 -8.14 25.77
N GLY A 55 7.88 -9.49 25.74
CA GLY A 55 6.71 -10.37 25.87
C GLY A 55 5.87 -10.54 24.61
N GLY A 56 6.34 -10.11 23.44
CA GLY A 56 5.72 -10.37 22.15
C GLY A 56 5.93 -11.79 21.63
N ALA A 57 5.11 -12.21 20.66
CA ALA A 57 5.38 -13.41 19.89
C ALA A 57 6.58 -13.17 18.98
N SER A 58 7.51 -14.13 18.91
CA SER A 58 8.66 -14.09 18.01
C SER A 58 8.45 -15.10 16.89
N TYR A 59 8.82 -14.74 15.68
CA TYR A 59 8.86 -15.63 14.53
C TYR A 59 10.31 -15.83 14.08
N ASP A 60 10.81 -17.06 14.22
CA ASP A 60 12.18 -17.45 13.84
C ASP A 60 12.31 -17.47 12.31
N ASN A 61 13.11 -16.56 11.77
CA ASN A 61 13.42 -16.46 10.33
C ASN A 61 14.77 -17.11 9.98
N SER A 62 15.54 -17.59 10.97
CA SER A 62 16.86 -18.18 10.75
C SER A 62 16.81 -19.50 9.95
N ARG A 63 15.63 -20.12 9.87
CA ARG A 63 15.37 -21.38 9.15
C ARG A 63 14.73 -21.12 7.78
N ARG A 64 15.43 -20.48 6.88
CA ARG A 64 14.93 -20.31 5.50
C ARG A 64 15.18 -21.58 4.70
N GLU A 65 14.11 -22.29 4.35
CA GLU A 65 14.18 -23.53 3.55
C GLU A 65 14.39 -23.26 2.04
N ASP A 66 14.29 -22.02 1.59
CA ASP A 66 14.18 -21.67 0.16
C ASP A 66 15.40 -20.92 -0.43
N GLU A 67 16.53 -20.87 0.26
CA GLU A 67 17.71 -20.20 -0.31
C GLU A 67 18.53 -21.12 -1.24
N ASP A 68 18.42 -20.92 -2.53
CA ASP A 68 19.25 -21.58 -3.56
C ASP A 68 20.76 -21.26 -3.43
N GLN A 69 21.12 -20.30 -2.57
CA GLN A 69 22.51 -19.93 -2.30
C GLN A 69 22.82 -19.96 -0.80
N PRO A 70 23.82 -20.76 -0.40
CA PRO A 70 24.26 -20.75 1.00
C PRO A 70 24.86 -19.38 1.35
N LEU A 71 24.44 -18.84 2.50
CA LEU A 71 24.99 -17.59 3.02
C LEU A 71 26.47 -17.77 3.41
N ASP A 72 27.26 -16.70 3.21
CA ASP A 72 28.63 -16.64 3.70
C ASP A 72 28.64 -16.59 5.24
N PRO A 73 29.27 -17.58 5.93
CA PRO A 73 29.25 -17.62 7.38
C PRO A 73 29.97 -16.44 8.04
N ALA A 74 31.04 -15.91 7.42
CA ALA A 74 31.79 -14.80 7.98
C ALA A 74 31.01 -13.48 7.91
N LEU A 75 30.32 -13.24 6.77
CA LEU A 75 29.44 -12.08 6.64
C LEU A 75 28.22 -12.17 7.58
N THR A 76 27.65 -13.37 7.73
CA THR A 76 26.54 -13.61 8.67
C THR A 76 26.98 -13.32 10.11
N GLU A 77 28.17 -13.81 10.52
CA GLU A 77 28.72 -13.55 11.85
C GLU A 77 29.03 -12.07 12.05
N ALA A 78 29.63 -11.40 11.06
CA ALA A 78 29.93 -9.97 11.09
C ALA A 78 28.64 -9.14 11.27
N LEU A 79 27.58 -9.46 10.51
CA LEU A 79 26.31 -8.77 10.61
C LEU A 79 25.66 -8.97 11.98
N LEU A 80 25.53 -10.22 12.45
CA LEU A 80 24.91 -10.51 13.74
C LEU A 80 25.69 -9.92 14.92
N SER A 81 27.03 -9.86 14.82
CA SER A 81 27.88 -9.25 15.86
C SER A 81 27.75 -7.72 15.94
N ALA A 82 27.30 -7.08 14.87
CA ALA A 82 27.13 -5.64 14.79
C ALA A 82 25.73 -5.17 15.21
N VAL A 83 24.83 -6.07 15.55
CA VAL A 83 23.47 -5.74 16.01
C VAL A 83 23.55 -4.97 17.33
N PRO A 84 23.00 -3.75 17.44
CA PRO A 84 23.01 -2.96 18.67
C PRO A 84 22.17 -3.61 19.78
N GLU A 85 22.53 -3.33 21.03
CA GLU A 85 21.73 -3.78 22.19
C GLU A 85 20.27 -3.28 22.09
N GLY A 86 19.30 -4.16 22.37
CA GLY A 86 17.87 -3.90 22.28
C GLY A 86 17.29 -3.97 20.86
N TRP A 87 18.06 -4.53 19.92
CA TRP A 87 17.64 -4.76 18.53
C TRP A 87 17.98 -6.18 18.11
N HIS A 88 17.29 -6.70 17.08
CA HIS A 88 17.58 -7.98 16.46
C HIS A 88 17.50 -7.86 14.92
N ALA A 89 18.18 -8.76 14.22
CA ALA A 89 18.19 -8.84 12.77
C ALA A 89 16.92 -9.54 12.27
N CYS A 90 16.15 -8.88 11.42
CA CYS A 90 14.84 -9.37 10.99
C CYS A 90 14.92 -10.64 10.15
N THR A 91 15.87 -10.68 9.21
CA THR A 91 15.97 -11.78 8.23
C THR A 91 16.86 -12.92 8.75
N LEU A 92 17.96 -12.60 9.43
CA LEU A 92 18.93 -13.59 9.89
C LEU A 92 18.61 -14.19 11.26
N ASP A 93 17.72 -13.57 12.02
CA ASP A 93 17.35 -14.05 13.36
C ASP A 93 15.83 -14.20 13.44
N HIS A 94 15.10 -13.19 13.92
CA HIS A 94 13.66 -13.27 14.12
C HIS A 94 12.96 -11.95 13.86
N THR A 95 11.63 -11.96 13.85
CA THR A 95 10.77 -10.78 13.78
C THR A 95 9.69 -10.84 14.86
N ASN A 96 9.11 -9.68 15.20
CA ASN A 96 8.03 -9.58 16.16
C ASN A 96 6.71 -10.11 15.57
N GLY A 97 6.48 -11.41 15.68
CA GLY A 97 5.18 -12.06 15.50
C GLY A 97 4.80 -12.51 14.09
N ALA A 98 5.52 -12.15 13.04
CA ALA A 98 5.19 -12.55 11.68
C ALA A 98 6.44 -12.73 10.80
N PRO A 99 6.43 -13.64 9.80
CA PRO A 99 7.58 -13.87 8.95
C PRO A 99 7.89 -12.66 8.06
N ILE A 100 9.18 -12.49 7.74
CA ILE A 100 9.70 -11.56 6.75
C ILE A 100 10.44 -12.32 5.64
N TRP A 101 10.34 -11.81 4.44
CA TRP A 101 11.16 -12.25 3.31
C TRP A 101 12.07 -11.10 2.91
N GLY A 102 13.36 -11.21 3.18
CA GLY A 102 14.35 -10.18 2.93
C GLY A 102 15.43 -10.66 1.96
N ASP A 103 15.83 -9.83 1.03
CA ASP A 103 16.95 -10.08 0.15
C ASP A 103 18.20 -9.41 0.74
N LEU A 104 19.05 -10.26 1.38
CA LEU A 104 20.27 -9.79 2.05
C LEU A 104 21.36 -9.33 1.08
N MET A 105 21.42 -9.90 -0.14
CA MET A 105 22.45 -9.60 -1.11
C MET A 105 22.08 -8.48 -2.07
N GLY A 106 20.77 -8.27 -2.28
CA GLY A 106 20.24 -7.29 -3.20
C GLY A 106 20.48 -7.60 -4.68
N GLU A 107 19.70 -7.00 -5.52
CA GLU A 107 19.81 -7.09 -6.97
C GLU A 107 20.57 -5.88 -7.53
N ASP A 108 21.49 -6.11 -8.44
CA ASP A 108 22.21 -5.03 -9.14
C ASP A 108 21.25 -4.30 -10.12
N ALA A 109 21.05 -3.01 -9.89
CA ALA A 109 20.23 -2.16 -10.73
C ALA A 109 21.06 -1.28 -11.69
N GLY A 110 22.37 -1.49 -11.74
CA GLY A 110 23.30 -0.70 -12.56
C GLY A 110 23.74 0.60 -11.90
N GLU A 111 24.78 1.22 -12.47
CA GLU A 111 25.31 2.52 -12.01
C GLU A 111 25.73 2.58 -10.53
N GLY A 112 26.13 1.45 -9.93
CA GLY A 112 26.48 1.36 -8.51
C GLY A 112 25.27 1.42 -7.57
N LEU A 113 24.07 1.18 -8.10
CA LEU A 113 22.84 1.05 -7.35
C LEU A 113 22.49 -0.42 -7.12
N ARG A 114 22.20 -0.79 -5.88
CA ARG A 114 21.71 -2.12 -5.53
C ARG A 114 20.38 -2.03 -4.79
N LEU A 115 19.43 -2.92 -5.10
CA LEU A 115 18.09 -2.94 -4.53
C LEU A 115 17.94 -4.13 -3.61
N HIS A 116 17.61 -3.88 -2.34
CA HIS A 116 17.24 -4.90 -1.37
C HIS A 116 15.76 -4.80 -1.10
N THR A 117 15.06 -5.92 -1.16
CA THR A 117 13.62 -5.97 -0.98
C THR A 117 13.26 -6.78 0.27
N PHE A 118 12.51 -6.17 1.16
CA PHE A 118 11.96 -6.80 2.36
C PHE A 118 10.44 -6.78 2.28
N SER A 119 9.82 -7.94 2.42
CA SER A 119 8.38 -8.08 2.20
C SER A 119 7.72 -9.00 3.21
N TYR A 120 6.37 -8.99 3.16
CA TYR A 120 5.49 -9.75 4.00
C TYR A 120 5.21 -9.08 5.36
N LEU A 121 4.42 -9.76 6.21
CA LEU A 121 3.82 -9.18 7.42
C LEU A 121 4.83 -8.79 8.51
N GLY A 122 6.03 -9.37 8.48
CA GLY A 122 7.13 -9.10 9.42
C GLY A 122 7.99 -7.89 9.06
N VAL A 123 7.65 -7.13 8.00
CA VAL A 123 8.39 -5.88 7.71
C VAL A 123 8.11 -4.86 8.81
N PRO A 124 9.13 -4.45 9.59
CA PRO A 124 8.94 -3.62 10.78
C PRO A 124 8.47 -2.20 10.46
N ASP A 125 7.72 -1.59 11.38
CA ASP A 125 7.32 -0.18 11.29
C ASP A 125 8.43 0.75 11.76
N THR A 126 9.16 0.36 12.82
CA THR A 126 10.36 1.05 13.31
C THR A 126 11.56 0.16 13.05
N TYR A 127 12.56 0.66 12.37
CA TYR A 127 13.68 -0.15 11.92
C TYR A 127 15.00 0.64 11.84
N ARG A 128 16.09 -0.09 11.71
CA ARG A 128 17.40 0.39 11.28
C ARG A 128 17.89 -0.46 10.13
N ILE A 129 18.82 0.04 9.36
CA ILE A 129 19.50 -0.68 8.28
C ILE A 129 20.89 -1.02 8.77
N LEU A 130 21.24 -2.31 8.71
CA LEU A 130 22.58 -2.80 9.02
C LEU A 130 23.20 -3.35 7.74
N ILE A 131 24.41 -2.89 7.43
CA ILE A 131 25.22 -3.40 6.32
C ILE A 131 26.52 -3.96 6.90
N ALA A 132 26.91 -5.17 6.45
CA ALA A 132 28.18 -5.82 6.76
C ALA A 132 28.92 -6.18 5.48
N GLU A 133 30.24 -5.86 5.38
CA GLU A 133 31.10 -6.11 4.24
C GLU A 133 32.04 -7.29 4.50
N GLU A 134 32.62 -7.86 3.44
CA GLU A 134 33.58 -8.99 3.52
C GLU A 134 34.83 -8.67 4.35
N ASP A 135 35.24 -7.42 4.41
CA ASP A 135 36.39 -7.01 5.21
C ASP A 135 36.10 -6.89 6.72
N GLY A 136 34.85 -7.22 7.13
CA GLY A 136 34.35 -7.14 8.49
C GLY A 136 33.89 -5.73 8.90
N SER A 137 33.92 -4.75 7.99
CA SER A 137 33.36 -3.42 8.26
C SER A 137 31.84 -3.49 8.32
N THR A 138 31.25 -2.72 9.24
CA THR A 138 29.81 -2.67 9.43
C THR A 138 29.31 -1.24 9.57
N TRP A 139 28.08 -1.01 9.16
CA TRP A 139 27.42 0.27 9.33
C TRP A 139 25.94 0.10 9.70
N VAL A 140 25.50 0.86 10.69
CA VAL A 140 24.11 0.87 11.16
C VAL A 140 23.54 2.28 10.99
N SER A 141 22.36 2.38 10.40
CA SER A 141 21.66 3.65 10.24
C SER A 141 21.13 4.19 11.57
N ASP A 142 20.68 5.45 11.57
CA ASP A 142 19.77 5.96 12.58
C ASP A 142 18.43 5.18 12.55
N VAL A 143 17.59 5.40 13.57
CA VAL A 143 16.25 4.83 13.64
C VAL A 143 15.38 5.47 12.58
N LEU A 144 14.70 4.64 11.81
CA LEU A 144 13.81 5.00 10.72
C LEU A 144 12.39 4.49 11.02
N GLU A 145 11.41 5.13 10.41
CA GLU A 145 10.02 4.72 10.53
C GLU A 145 9.40 4.49 9.16
N ARG A 146 8.75 3.36 8.99
CA ARG A 146 7.96 3.05 7.82
C ARG A 146 6.58 3.66 7.98
N THR A 147 6.27 4.67 7.18
CA THR A 147 5.05 5.46 7.29
C THR A 147 3.97 5.08 6.27
N VAL A 148 4.31 4.22 5.31
CA VAL A 148 3.41 3.70 4.29
C VAL A 148 3.61 2.20 4.15
N LEU A 149 2.55 1.47 3.73
CA LEU A 149 2.57 0.01 3.61
C LEU A 149 3.71 -0.48 2.72
N GLN A 150 3.88 0.17 1.58
CA GLN A 150 4.93 -0.12 0.61
C GLN A 150 5.77 1.12 0.43
N SER A 151 6.97 1.10 0.97
CA SER A 151 7.86 2.25 1.06
C SER A 151 9.22 1.94 0.46
N SER A 152 9.96 3.00 0.14
CA SER A 152 11.35 2.90 -0.26
C SER A 152 12.19 3.90 0.50
N VAL A 153 13.47 3.57 0.69
CA VAL A 153 14.49 4.46 1.23
C VAL A 153 15.73 4.38 0.39
N THR A 154 16.49 5.46 0.31
CA THR A 154 17.77 5.47 -0.40
C THR A 154 18.89 5.66 0.62
N VAL A 155 19.80 4.72 0.65
CA VAL A 155 21.06 4.78 1.41
C VAL A 155 22.15 5.23 0.44
N ASP A 156 22.80 6.34 0.71
CA ASP A 156 24.09 6.65 0.10
C ASP A 156 25.17 6.04 0.99
N TYR A 157 25.70 4.88 0.58
CA TYR A 157 26.66 4.17 1.41
C TYR A 157 27.99 4.90 1.53
N GLY A 158 28.44 5.59 0.48
CA GLY A 158 29.64 6.40 0.52
C GLY A 158 29.57 7.57 1.51
N ALA A 159 28.41 8.23 1.58
CA ALA A 159 28.16 9.32 2.50
C ALA A 159 27.62 8.87 3.88
N LYS A 160 27.26 7.59 4.04
CA LYS A 160 26.63 7.01 5.24
C LYS A 160 25.35 7.76 5.64
N THR A 161 24.54 8.13 4.66
CA THR A 161 23.28 8.88 4.85
C THR A 161 22.08 8.11 4.32
N VAL A 162 20.92 8.34 4.94
CA VAL A 162 19.65 7.75 4.51
C VAL A 162 18.69 8.87 4.12
N THR A 163 18.09 8.74 2.95
CA THR A 163 17.04 9.62 2.45
C THR A 163 15.72 8.88 2.39
N VAL A 164 14.73 9.38 3.14
CA VAL A 164 13.35 8.86 3.13
C VAL A 164 12.49 9.77 2.26
N PRO A 165 11.77 9.25 1.24
CA PRO A 165 10.86 10.05 0.46
C PRO A 165 9.78 10.69 1.33
N PRO A 166 9.35 11.92 1.05
CA PRO A 166 8.32 12.57 1.84
C PRO A 166 6.97 11.85 1.66
N VAL A 167 6.33 11.50 2.76
CA VAL A 167 5.08 10.69 2.83
C VAL A 167 3.97 11.24 1.95
N TRP A 168 3.85 12.57 1.83
CA TRP A 168 2.80 13.20 1.02
C TRP A 168 2.87 12.80 -0.47
N ARG A 169 4.05 12.42 -0.99
CA ARG A 169 4.18 11.97 -2.40
C ARG A 169 3.40 10.69 -2.64
N ALA A 170 3.53 9.70 -1.77
CA ALA A 170 2.80 8.43 -1.87
C ALA A 170 1.28 8.68 -1.85
N TYR A 171 0.79 9.52 -0.94
CA TYR A 171 -0.62 9.86 -0.88
C TYR A 171 -1.11 10.67 -2.06
N ALA A 172 -0.31 11.61 -2.57
CA ALA A 172 -0.67 12.36 -3.76
C ALA A 172 -0.80 11.45 -4.99
N VAL A 173 0.14 10.53 -5.18
CA VAL A 173 0.09 9.55 -6.27
C VAL A 173 -1.12 8.63 -6.12
N GLN A 174 -1.37 8.11 -4.92
CA GLN A 174 -2.53 7.26 -4.64
C GLN A 174 -3.85 8.01 -4.92
N LEU A 175 -4.01 9.23 -4.37
CA LEU A 175 -5.21 10.03 -4.60
C LEU A 175 -5.42 10.33 -6.08
N LEU A 176 -4.38 10.77 -6.78
CA LEU A 176 -4.50 11.10 -8.20
C LEU A 176 -4.86 9.87 -9.03
N THR A 177 -4.24 8.72 -8.77
CA THR A 177 -4.52 7.49 -9.51
C THR A 177 -5.96 7.01 -9.28
N THR A 178 -6.41 6.98 -8.04
CA THR A 178 -7.79 6.55 -7.69
C THR A 178 -8.83 7.56 -8.20
N LEU A 179 -8.60 8.85 -8.00
CA LEU A 179 -9.49 9.91 -8.46
C LEU A 179 -9.63 9.92 -9.98
N LEU A 180 -8.53 9.84 -10.74
CA LEU A 180 -8.59 9.83 -12.21
C LEU A 180 -9.35 8.61 -12.73
N THR A 181 -9.11 7.43 -12.16
CA THR A 181 -9.83 6.21 -12.52
C THR A 181 -11.34 6.36 -12.27
N THR A 182 -11.72 6.84 -11.09
CA THR A 182 -13.11 7.12 -10.72
C THR A 182 -13.74 8.13 -11.67
N LEU A 183 -13.07 9.26 -11.94
CA LEU A 183 -13.58 10.30 -12.83
C LEU A 183 -13.80 9.79 -14.26
N VAL A 184 -12.96 8.91 -14.77
CA VAL A 184 -13.14 8.32 -16.10
C VAL A 184 -14.37 7.43 -16.13
N ILE A 185 -14.49 6.49 -15.19
CA ILE A 185 -15.60 5.52 -15.14
C ILE A 185 -16.93 6.24 -14.93
N GLU A 186 -17.01 7.06 -13.91
CA GLU A 186 -18.24 7.76 -13.55
C GLU A 186 -18.63 8.85 -14.56
N GLY A 187 -17.62 9.52 -15.15
CA GLY A 187 -17.84 10.50 -16.20
C GLY A 187 -18.41 9.89 -17.48
N LEU A 188 -17.98 8.68 -17.85
CA LEU A 188 -18.58 7.91 -18.93
C LEU A 188 -20.05 7.57 -18.61
N LEU A 189 -20.32 7.11 -17.39
CA LEU A 189 -21.70 6.84 -16.94
C LEU A 189 -22.54 8.11 -16.90
N LEU A 190 -21.99 9.26 -16.45
CA LEU A 190 -22.67 10.55 -16.47
C LEU A 190 -23.16 10.90 -17.89
N ALA A 191 -22.29 10.68 -18.88
CA ALA A 191 -22.62 10.90 -20.28
C ALA A 191 -23.68 9.93 -20.80
N LEU A 192 -23.55 8.62 -20.48
CA LEU A 192 -24.50 7.56 -20.87
C LEU A 192 -25.89 7.77 -20.26
N PHE A 193 -25.98 8.28 -19.04
CA PHE A 193 -27.24 8.64 -18.39
C PHE A 193 -27.87 9.91 -18.94
N GLY A 194 -27.19 10.61 -19.88
CA GLY A 194 -27.69 11.80 -20.58
C GLY A 194 -27.50 13.11 -19.83
N PHE A 195 -26.63 13.13 -18.79
CA PHE A 195 -26.30 14.35 -18.05
C PHE A 195 -25.16 15.15 -18.68
N GLY A 196 -24.38 14.56 -19.60
CA GLY A 196 -23.17 15.16 -20.18
C GLY A 196 -23.38 16.42 -21.03
N ARG A 197 -24.63 16.75 -21.43
CA ARG A 197 -24.94 17.93 -22.27
C ARG A 197 -24.81 19.26 -21.53
N GLN A 198 -24.88 19.28 -20.20
CA GLN A 198 -24.86 20.48 -19.39
C GLN A 198 -23.53 20.63 -18.66
N ARG A 199 -22.80 21.73 -18.92
CA ARG A 199 -21.54 22.03 -18.22
C ARG A 199 -21.66 22.03 -16.70
N ARG A 200 -22.80 22.49 -16.19
CA ARG A 200 -23.09 22.48 -14.76
C ARG A 200 -23.06 21.07 -14.16
N ASN A 201 -23.56 20.07 -14.87
CA ASN A 201 -23.56 18.68 -14.38
C ASN A 201 -22.14 18.14 -14.26
N TRP A 202 -21.24 18.51 -15.17
CA TRP A 202 -19.82 18.18 -15.06
C TRP A 202 -19.14 18.84 -13.85
N LEU A 203 -19.49 20.09 -13.55
CA LEU A 203 -18.98 20.77 -12.36
C LEU A 203 -19.50 20.09 -11.07
N VAL A 204 -20.78 19.76 -11.01
CA VAL A 204 -21.37 19.04 -9.87
C VAL A 204 -20.68 17.69 -9.71
N PHE A 205 -20.54 16.94 -10.78
CA PHE A 205 -19.85 15.65 -10.81
C PHE A 205 -18.41 15.78 -10.29
N LEU A 206 -17.64 16.71 -10.80
CA LEU A 206 -16.25 16.93 -10.38
C LEU A 206 -16.15 17.32 -8.90
N LEU A 207 -17.00 18.24 -8.43
CA LEU A 207 -16.98 18.68 -7.03
C LEU A 207 -17.40 17.59 -6.05
N VAL A 208 -18.42 16.81 -6.39
CA VAL A 208 -18.87 15.70 -5.56
C VAL A 208 -17.75 14.68 -5.43
N ASN A 209 -17.17 14.23 -6.54
CA ASN A 209 -16.05 13.28 -6.53
C ASN A 209 -14.82 13.83 -5.80
N LEU A 210 -14.47 15.09 -6.00
CA LEU A 210 -13.32 15.69 -5.31
C LEU A 210 -13.50 15.70 -3.79
N VAL A 211 -14.72 16.00 -3.31
CA VAL A 211 -15.03 16.01 -1.87
C VAL A 211 -15.05 14.60 -1.30
N THR A 212 -15.69 13.65 -1.95
CA THR A 212 -15.83 12.28 -1.46
C THR A 212 -14.51 11.51 -1.55
N GLN A 213 -13.81 11.57 -2.69
CA GLN A 213 -12.50 10.94 -2.86
C GLN A 213 -11.41 11.61 -2.03
N GLY A 214 -11.46 12.94 -1.88
CA GLY A 214 -10.57 13.67 -0.97
C GLY A 214 -10.80 13.28 0.49
N GLY A 215 -12.06 13.15 0.92
CA GLY A 215 -12.42 12.66 2.24
C GLY A 215 -11.97 11.21 2.46
N LEU A 216 -12.17 10.34 1.47
CA LEU A 216 -11.72 8.95 1.51
C LEU A 216 -10.19 8.86 1.59
N ALA A 217 -9.47 9.65 0.78
CA ALA A 217 -8.02 9.69 0.82
C ALA A 217 -7.49 10.17 2.17
N LEU A 218 -8.09 11.18 2.79
CA LEU A 218 -7.74 11.63 4.14
C LEU A 218 -8.02 10.57 5.20
N TRP A 219 -9.14 9.86 5.07
CA TRP A 219 -9.49 8.75 5.96
C TRP A 219 -8.49 7.60 5.83
N THR A 220 -8.20 7.16 4.60
CA THR A 220 -7.24 6.08 4.33
C THR A 220 -5.82 6.48 4.72
N ALA A 221 -5.40 7.72 4.45
CA ALA A 221 -4.10 8.23 4.88
C ALA A 221 -3.91 8.09 6.39
N ARG A 222 -4.90 8.54 7.19
CA ARG A 222 -4.84 8.43 8.65
C ARG A 222 -4.78 6.98 9.13
N THR A 223 -5.58 6.10 8.54
CA THR A 223 -5.62 4.67 8.90
C THR A 223 -4.33 3.96 8.50
N CYS A 224 -3.79 4.27 7.31
CA CYS A 224 -2.54 3.72 6.82
C CYS A 224 -1.32 4.17 7.64
N LEU A 225 -1.30 5.43 8.07
CA LEU A 225 -0.23 5.96 8.93
C LEU A 225 -0.20 5.31 10.31
N LEU A 226 -1.39 4.94 10.83
CA LEU A 226 -1.49 4.42 12.20
C LEU A 226 -1.40 2.89 12.29
N HIS A 227 -1.83 2.17 11.25
CA HIS A 227 -2.02 0.71 11.37
C HIS A 227 -1.46 -0.11 10.19
N GLY A 228 -0.82 0.53 9.20
CA GLY A 228 -0.48 -0.12 7.94
C GLY A 228 -1.73 -0.54 7.14
N LEU A 229 -1.58 -0.84 5.86
CA LEU A 229 -2.67 -1.36 5.01
C LEU A 229 -2.70 -2.90 5.05
N GLY A 230 -3.06 -3.49 6.18
CA GLY A 230 -3.38 -4.91 6.25
C GLY A 230 -4.83 -5.19 5.79
N ALA A 231 -5.27 -6.44 5.82
CA ALA A 231 -6.65 -6.87 5.51
C ALA A 231 -7.72 -6.08 6.28
N TRP A 232 -7.41 -5.56 7.46
CA TRP A 232 -8.24 -4.68 8.28
C TRP A 232 -8.51 -3.32 7.63
N SER A 233 -7.64 -2.83 6.75
CA SER A 233 -7.84 -1.54 6.08
C SER A 233 -8.90 -1.62 4.99
N VAL A 234 -9.02 -2.76 4.32
CA VAL A 234 -10.14 -3.03 3.40
C VAL A 234 -11.46 -3.03 4.18
N LEU A 235 -11.47 -3.63 5.37
CA LEU A 235 -12.64 -3.56 6.27
C LEU A 235 -12.91 -2.15 6.80
N ALA A 236 -11.88 -1.33 7.00
CA ALA A 236 -12.03 0.08 7.40
C ALA A 236 -12.57 0.97 6.25
N LEU A 237 -12.42 0.58 4.99
CA LEU A 237 -13.03 1.25 3.84
C LEU A 237 -14.55 1.06 3.80
N LEU A 238 -15.08 -0.08 4.26
CA LEU A 238 -16.52 -0.36 4.22
C LEU A 238 -17.38 0.69 4.94
N PRO A 239 -17.04 1.18 6.16
CA PRO A 239 -17.80 2.25 6.80
C PRO A 239 -17.78 3.56 6.02
N ALA A 240 -16.65 3.89 5.37
CA ALA A 240 -16.54 5.08 4.55
C ALA A 240 -17.43 4.98 3.31
N GLU A 241 -17.42 3.85 2.63
CA GLU A 241 -18.27 3.57 1.47
C GLU A 241 -19.76 3.57 1.83
N LEU A 242 -20.14 3.06 3.01
CA LEU A 242 -21.52 3.12 3.52
C LEU A 242 -22.02 4.56 3.71
N VAL A 243 -21.14 5.52 3.93
CA VAL A 243 -21.46 6.95 4.01
C VAL A 243 -21.41 7.63 2.64
N ILE A 244 -20.37 7.33 1.84
CA ILE A 244 -20.13 7.95 0.54
C ILE A 244 -21.25 7.59 -0.44
N PHE A 245 -21.62 6.34 -0.57
CA PHE A 245 -22.67 5.89 -1.49
C PHE A 245 -23.99 6.66 -1.35
N PRO A 246 -24.64 6.71 -0.18
CA PRO A 246 -25.87 7.45 -0.03
C PRO A 246 -25.68 8.97 -0.14
N ALA A 247 -24.51 9.50 0.28
CA ALA A 247 -24.22 10.92 0.15
C ALA A 247 -24.12 11.36 -1.30
N GLU A 248 -23.41 10.60 -2.14
CA GLU A 248 -23.31 10.88 -3.57
C GLU A 248 -24.63 10.68 -4.29
N MET A 249 -25.38 9.61 -4.00
CA MET A 249 -26.73 9.43 -4.53
C MET A 249 -27.62 10.62 -4.24
N ALA A 250 -27.61 11.11 -3.00
CA ALA A 250 -28.40 12.28 -2.58
C ALA A 250 -27.91 13.56 -3.27
N ALA A 251 -26.60 13.79 -3.33
CA ALA A 251 -26.00 14.94 -4.00
C ALA A 251 -26.40 14.97 -5.49
N TYR A 252 -26.25 13.87 -6.20
CA TYR A 252 -26.63 13.79 -7.61
C TYR A 252 -28.14 13.91 -7.83
N ALA A 253 -28.98 13.32 -6.97
CA ALA A 253 -30.43 13.46 -7.05
C ALA A 253 -30.90 14.91 -6.84
N LEU A 254 -30.17 15.69 -6.06
CA LEU A 254 -30.52 17.09 -5.74
C LEU A 254 -29.89 18.10 -6.71
N LEU A 255 -28.68 17.85 -7.17
CA LEU A 255 -27.86 18.85 -7.86
C LEU A 255 -27.81 18.68 -9.37
N LEU A 256 -27.93 17.43 -9.92
CA LEU A 256 -27.96 17.21 -11.36
C LEU A 256 -29.27 17.73 -11.96
N ARG A 257 -29.18 18.24 -13.19
CA ARG A 257 -30.31 18.80 -13.94
C ARG A 257 -30.49 18.14 -15.28
N GLY A 258 -31.72 18.27 -15.82
CA GLY A 258 -32.05 17.79 -17.16
C GLY A 258 -32.63 16.38 -17.22
N GLN A 259 -32.71 15.67 -16.10
CA GLN A 259 -33.31 14.37 -15.97
C GLN A 259 -34.08 14.25 -14.64
N PRO A 260 -35.01 13.29 -14.53
CA PRO A 260 -35.74 13.04 -13.28
C PRO A 260 -34.78 12.66 -12.12
N ARG A 261 -35.15 13.03 -10.88
CA ARG A 261 -34.38 12.72 -9.68
C ARG A 261 -34.10 11.23 -9.49
N SER A 262 -35.05 10.37 -9.86
CA SER A 262 -34.88 8.91 -9.81
C SER A 262 -33.76 8.42 -10.73
N ARG A 263 -33.61 9.06 -11.89
CA ARG A 263 -32.51 8.76 -12.84
C ARG A 263 -31.16 9.25 -12.33
N SER A 264 -31.16 10.42 -11.67
CA SER A 264 -29.94 10.95 -11.01
C SER A 264 -29.50 10.05 -9.86
N ALA A 265 -30.44 9.59 -9.03
CA ALA A 265 -30.14 8.64 -7.96
C ALA A 265 -29.66 7.27 -8.51
N ALA A 266 -30.28 6.77 -9.58
CA ALA A 266 -29.82 5.55 -10.24
C ALA A 266 -28.42 5.70 -10.85
N TYR A 267 -28.11 6.86 -11.41
CA TYR A 267 -26.77 7.19 -11.86
C TYR A 267 -25.78 7.11 -10.71
N GLY A 268 -26.02 7.86 -9.60
CA GLY A 268 -25.12 7.87 -8.45
C GLY A 268 -24.89 6.47 -7.86
N PHE A 269 -25.95 5.64 -7.76
CA PHE A 269 -25.81 4.26 -7.31
C PHE A 269 -24.94 3.42 -8.24
N LEU A 270 -25.21 3.45 -9.54
CA LEU A 270 -24.47 2.62 -10.51
C LEU A 270 -23.04 3.13 -10.71
N ALA A 271 -22.82 4.44 -10.69
CA ALA A 271 -21.51 5.02 -10.80
C ALA A 271 -20.60 4.55 -9.66
N ASN A 272 -21.05 4.68 -8.42
CA ASN A 272 -20.34 4.19 -7.26
C ASN A 272 -20.10 2.67 -7.28
N LEU A 273 -21.13 1.88 -7.64
CA LEU A 273 -20.99 0.43 -7.72
C LEU A 273 -19.92 0.01 -8.74
N PHE A 274 -19.95 0.60 -9.94
CA PHE A 274 -18.95 0.30 -10.98
C PHE A 274 -17.57 0.77 -10.58
N SER A 275 -17.45 1.96 -9.99
CA SER A 275 -16.20 2.51 -9.49
C SER A 275 -15.59 1.64 -8.39
N ALA A 276 -16.39 1.19 -7.43
CA ALA A 276 -15.95 0.30 -6.36
C ALA A 276 -15.49 -1.07 -6.89
N VAL A 277 -16.27 -1.71 -7.78
CA VAL A 277 -15.91 -3.02 -8.36
C VAL A 277 -14.64 -2.93 -9.19
N LEU A 278 -14.53 -1.91 -10.06
CA LEU A 278 -13.33 -1.72 -10.89
C LEU A 278 -12.13 -1.28 -10.05
N GLY A 279 -12.35 -0.50 -8.99
CA GLY A 279 -11.32 -0.14 -8.02
C GLY A 279 -10.74 -1.38 -7.32
N LEU A 280 -11.58 -2.33 -6.91
CA LEU A 280 -11.12 -3.61 -6.34
C LEU A 280 -10.30 -4.43 -7.34
N LEU A 281 -10.74 -4.51 -8.60
CA LEU A 281 -10.00 -5.22 -9.65
C LEU A 281 -8.69 -4.54 -10.04
N ALA A 282 -8.58 -3.23 -9.83
CA ALA A 282 -7.42 -2.43 -10.16
C ALA A 282 -6.42 -2.26 -8.99
N ILE A 283 -6.72 -2.80 -7.81
CA ILE A 283 -5.87 -2.62 -6.62
C ILE A 283 -4.41 -3.02 -6.91
N GLU A 284 -4.19 -4.22 -7.40
CA GLU A 284 -2.85 -4.75 -7.63
C GLU A 284 -2.07 -3.97 -8.70
N PRO A 285 -2.59 -3.73 -9.93
CA PRO A 285 -1.88 -2.94 -10.93
C PRO A 285 -1.67 -1.48 -10.50
N VAL A 286 -2.58 -0.89 -9.74
CA VAL A 286 -2.43 0.48 -9.20
C VAL A 286 -1.30 0.53 -8.18
N TRP A 287 -1.22 -0.44 -7.27
CA TRP A 287 -0.13 -0.51 -6.30
C TRP A 287 1.23 -0.75 -6.95
N THR A 288 1.31 -1.66 -7.93
CA THR A 288 2.53 -1.87 -8.72
C THR A 288 2.99 -0.58 -9.41
N PHE A 289 2.05 0.17 -9.99
CA PHE A 289 2.34 1.47 -10.59
C PHE A 289 2.82 2.49 -9.55
N ILE A 290 2.17 2.58 -8.39
CA ILE A 290 2.59 3.48 -7.30
C ILE A 290 4.02 3.14 -6.84
N GLN A 291 4.35 1.86 -6.69
CA GLN A 291 5.69 1.40 -6.34
C GLN A 291 6.75 1.80 -7.38
N SER A 292 6.42 1.75 -8.66
CA SER A 292 7.35 2.11 -9.73
C SER A 292 7.72 3.61 -9.76
N ILE A 293 6.94 4.46 -9.08
CA ILE A 293 7.13 5.93 -9.03
C ILE A 293 7.78 6.37 -7.70
N LEU A 294 7.61 5.58 -6.64
CA LEU A 294 8.15 5.86 -5.31
C LEU A 294 9.54 5.28 -5.13
#